data_aec9819dda587966906e1689a89c28d6
#
_entry.id   aec9819dda587966906e1689a89c28d6
#
_cell.length_a   1.000
_cell.length_b   1.000
_cell.length_c   1.000
_cell.angle_alpha   90.00
_cell.angle_beta   90.00
_cell.angle_gamma   90.00
#
_symmetry.space_group_name_H-M   'P 1'
#
loop_
_entity.id
_entity.type
_entity.pdbx_description
1 polymer ?
#
loop_
_entity_poly.entity_id
_entity_poly.type
_entity_poly.pdbx_seq_one_letter_code
_entity_poly.pdbx_strand_id
1 'polypeptide(L)'
;EKGLQLYSRGVFIMDKASELVPEHFRFVKGLVDSEDLSLNISREMLQHDRQLKVIADKIEKKIQSELETMLKKDREKYEEFFNSFGLQLKFGIYNSYGMLKEKLQDLLLYYSSKEEKLITLAEYIEHMPEGQKEIYFASGETREKIATLPQVEVVKDKGYDVLYLTDNVDEFCFQMMRDYKEKPFKSVAQGDLDIDSEEEKKELEKTNEENKDLLTAIKDSLGDKVVDVKVSSRLKSHPVCL
;
A
#
# COMPACT_ATOMS: atom_id res chain seq x y z
N GLU A 1 8.82 19.18 -14.47
CA GLU A 1 9.86 19.67 -13.56
C GLU A 1 9.23 20.11 -12.24
N LYS A 2 9.90 19.85 -11.14
CA LYS A 2 9.45 19.99 -9.77
C LYS A 2 9.64 21.40 -9.25
N GLY A 3 8.71 21.87 -8.40
CA GLY A 3 8.84 23.09 -7.61
C GLY A 3 7.76 24.14 -7.90
N LEU A 4 7.56 25.00 -6.91
CA LEU A 4 6.69 26.17 -6.99
C LEU A 4 7.52 27.41 -7.31
N GLN A 5 6.91 28.38 -7.98
CA GLN A 5 7.51 29.72 -8.11
C GLN A 5 7.43 30.42 -6.76
N LEU A 6 8.52 31.03 -6.34
CA LEU A 6 8.59 31.79 -5.10
C LEU A 6 8.68 33.28 -5.36
N TYR A 7 7.79 34.01 -4.69
CA TYR A 7 7.73 35.47 -4.68
C TYR A 7 7.83 35.98 -3.25
N SER A 8 8.31 37.18 -3.11
CA SER A 8 8.26 37.96 -1.86
C SER A 8 7.71 39.33 -2.17
N ARG A 9 6.57 39.69 -1.55
CA ARG A 9 5.88 40.98 -1.77
C ARG A 9 5.64 41.30 -3.24
N GLY A 10 5.22 40.29 -4.02
CA GLY A 10 5.00 40.42 -5.47
C GLY A 10 6.28 40.46 -6.32
N VAL A 11 7.47 40.37 -5.71
CA VAL A 11 8.74 40.33 -6.44
C VAL A 11 9.17 38.88 -6.62
N PHE A 12 9.49 38.50 -7.86
CA PHE A 12 9.97 37.16 -8.20
C PHE A 12 11.34 36.89 -7.55
N ILE A 13 11.44 35.79 -6.82
CA ILE A 13 12.66 35.34 -6.16
C ILE A 13 13.32 34.21 -6.94
N MET A 14 12.54 33.13 -7.23
CA MET A 14 13.05 31.99 -7.99
C MET A 14 11.95 31.17 -8.63
N ASP A 15 12.31 30.52 -9.72
CA ASP A 15 11.54 29.44 -10.30
C ASP A 15 11.94 28.10 -9.65
N LYS A 16 10.96 27.21 -9.46
CA LYS A 16 11.19 25.83 -8.97
C LYS A 16 11.85 25.75 -7.60
N ALA A 17 11.26 26.42 -6.61
CA ALA A 17 11.66 26.29 -5.22
C ALA A 17 11.34 24.86 -4.73
N SER A 18 12.31 23.95 -4.90
CA SER A 18 12.17 22.52 -4.61
C SER A 18 11.99 22.23 -3.13
N GLU A 19 12.41 23.15 -2.29
CA GLU A 19 12.33 23.11 -0.83
C GLU A 19 10.88 23.28 -0.33
N LEU A 20 10.00 23.88 -1.13
CA LEU A 20 8.61 24.16 -0.74
C LEU A 20 7.68 22.94 -0.87
N VAL A 21 8.06 21.95 -1.68
CA VAL A 21 7.20 20.79 -1.96
C VAL A 21 8.03 19.52 -1.90
N PRO A 22 7.66 18.54 -1.06
CA PRO A 22 8.35 17.27 -0.98
C PRO A 22 8.17 16.46 -2.28
N GLU A 23 9.07 15.48 -2.50
CA GLU A 23 9.12 14.71 -3.75
C GLU A 23 7.81 13.99 -4.08
N HIS A 24 7.13 13.47 -3.07
CA HIS A 24 5.87 12.76 -3.23
C HIS A 24 4.69 13.66 -3.63
N PHE A 25 4.84 15.00 -3.53
CA PHE A 25 3.87 16.00 -4.02
C PHE A 25 4.40 16.80 -5.22
N ARG A 26 5.41 16.29 -5.94
CA ARG A 26 6.02 16.98 -7.10
C ARG A 26 5.06 17.30 -8.25
N PHE A 27 3.87 16.73 -8.25
CA PHE A 27 2.82 17.05 -9.22
C PHE A 27 2.17 18.41 -8.96
N VAL A 28 2.36 18.99 -7.77
CA VAL A 28 1.79 20.30 -7.43
C VAL A 28 2.55 21.39 -8.16
N LYS A 29 1.81 22.27 -8.83
CA LYS A 29 2.30 23.42 -9.59
C LYS A 29 1.64 24.70 -9.10
N GLY A 30 2.32 25.81 -9.24
CA GLY A 30 1.80 27.13 -8.90
C GLY A 30 2.87 28.05 -8.35
N LEU A 31 2.45 29.01 -7.57
CA LEU A 31 3.32 30.01 -6.95
C LEU A 31 2.99 30.20 -5.47
N VAL A 32 3.97 30.66 -4.73
CA VAL A 32 3.86 31.12 -3.34
C VAL A 32 4.39 32.54 -3.28
N ASP A 33 3.59 33.44 -2.73
CA ASP A 33 4.03 34.80 -2.39
C ASP A 33 4.00 34.98 -0.87
N SER A 34 5.11 35.39 -0.27
CA SER A 34 5.23 35.59 1.16
C SER A 34 5.81 36.97 1.48
N GLU A 35 5.10 37.71 2.33
CA GLU A 35 5.55 39.02 2.80
C GLU A 35 6.71 38.92 3.81
N ASP A 36 6.87 37.75 4.42
CA ASP A 36 7.86 37.51 5.50
C ASP A 36 9.25 37.15 4.98
N LEU A 37 9.40 36.82 3.70
CA LEU A 37 10.68 36.48 3.11
C LEU A 37 11.49 37.73 2.73
N SER A 38 12.80 37.67 2.99
CA SER A 38 13.71 38.73 2.56
C SER A 38 13.89 38.72 1.03
N LEU A 39 13.90 39.91 0.42
CA LEU A 39 14.16 40.08 -1.02
C LEU A 39 15.60 39.70 -1.43
N ASN A 40 16.52 39.66 -0.49
CA ASN A 40 17.95 39.37 -0.72
C ASN A 40 18.33 37.90 -0.45
N ILE A 41 17.38 37.00 -0.49
CA ILE A 41 17.61 35.56 -0.26
C ILE A 41 18.33 34.97 -1.48
N SER A 42 19.56 34.46 -1.28
CA SER A 42 20.20 33.60 -2.25
C SER A 42 19.70 32.16 -2.15
N ARG A 43 19.86 31.37 -3.22
CA ARG A 43 19.46 29.95 -3.26
C ARG A 43 20.09 29.12 -2.12
N GLU A 44 21.34 29.42 -1.75
CA GLU A 44 22.06 28.75 -0.66
C GLU A 44 21.49 29.11 0.72
N MET A 45 21.01 30.36 0.89
CA MET A 45 20.39 30.79 2.14
C MET A 45 19.00 30.18 2.35
N LEU A 46 18.26 29.85 1.26
CA LEU A 46 16.93 29.28 1.35
C LEU A 46 16.92 27.91 2.04
N GLN A 47 17.94 27.08 1.83
CA GLN A 47 18.03 25.74 2.46
C GLN A 47 18.08 25.79 3.99
N HIS A 48 18.51 26.90 4.56
CA HIS A 48 18.66 27.10 6.01
C HIS A 48 17.64 28.10 6.58
N ASP A 49 16.77 28.68 5.73
CA ASP A 49 15.79 29.66 6.17
C ASP A 49 14.67 29.01 6.97
N ARG A 50 14.51 29.46 8.21
CA ARG A 50 13.48 28.94 9.14
C ARG A 50 12.06 29.26 8.64
N GLN A 51 11.86 30.42 8.05
CA GLN A 51 10.54 30.84 7.55
C GLN A 51 10.13 30.01 6.34
N LEU A 52 11.08 29.69 5.46
CA LEU A 52 10.83 28.82 4.31
C LEU A 52 10.40 27.41 4.75
N LYS A 53 11.01 26.86 5.79
CA LYS A 53 10.58 25.58 6.38
C LYS A 53 9.16 25.64 6.92
N VAL A 54 8.79 26.71 7.63
CA VAL A 54 7.42 26.89 8.12
C VAL A 54 6.42 27.01 6.98
N ILE A 55 6.78 27.68 5.88
CA ILE A 55 5.95 27.79 4.69
C ILE A 55 5.79 26.42 4.04
N ALA A 56 6.89 25.68 3.85
CA ALA A 56 6.88 24.32 3.29
C ALA A 56 5.98 23.37 4.09
N ASP A 57 6.08 23.37 5.42
CA ASP A 57 5.24 22.55 6.30
C ASP A 57 3.74 22.90 6.16
N LYS A 58 3.43 24.18 6.03
CA LYS A 58 2.03 24.62 5.81
C LYS A 58 1.51 24.22 4.44
N ILE A 59 2.34 24.30 3.40
CA ILE A 59 2.00 23.87 2.04
C ILE A 59 1.74 22.36 2.04
N GLU A 60 2.64 21.56 2.63
CA GLU A 60 2.49 20.10 2.72
C GLU A 60 1.17 19.74 3.40
N LYS A 61 0.88 20.32 4.56
CA LYS A 61 -0.39 20.10 5.28
C LYS A 61 -1.61 20.52 4.47
N LYS A 62 -1.52 21.63 3.73
CA LYS A 62 -2.62 22.10 2.88
C LYS A 62 -2.87 21.14 1.73
N ILE A 63 -1.84 20.66 1.05
CA ILE A 63 -1.95 19.67 -0.02
C ILE A 63 -2.59 18.39 0.52
N GLN A 64 -2.11 17.87 1.63
CA GLN A 64 -2.66 16.68 2.29
C GLN A 64 -4.15 16.87 2.60
N SER A 65 -4.53 17.97 3.24
CA SER A 65 -5.93 18.28 3.58
C SER A 65 -6.83 18.41 2.36
N GLU A 66 -6.34 18.98 1.26
CA GLU A 66 -7.11 19.06 0.00
C GLU A 66 -7.30 17.69 -0.65
N LEU A 67 -6.29 16.82 -0.62
CA LEU A 67 -6.39 15.44 -1.10
C LEU A 67 -7.38 14.63 -0.26
N GLU A 68 -7.33 14.74 1.07
CA GLU A 68 -8.29 14.10 1.98
C GLU A 68 -9.72 14.60 1.74
N THR A 69 -9.86 15.90 1.48
CA THR A 69 -11.16 16.52 1.18
C THR A 69 -11.71 15.99 -0.15
N MET A 70 -10.87 15.91 -1.18
CA MET A 70 -11.24 15.36 -2.48
C MET A 70 -11.63 13.88 -2.36
N LEU A 71 -10.85 13.09 -1.63
CA LEU A 71 -11.14 11.67 -1.36
C LEU A 71 -12.53 11.46 -0.73
N LYS A 72 -12.91 12.34 0.20
CA LYS A 72 -14.19 12.26 0.92
C LYS A 72 -15.38 12.80 0.15
N LYS A 73 -15.19 13.88 -0.63
CA LYS A 73 -16.29 14.64 -1.25
C LYS A 73 -16.47 14.36 -2.72
N ASP A 74 -15.44 13.93 -3.42
CA ASP A 74 -15.41 13.72 -4.86
C ASP A 74 -14.51 12.53 -5.19
N ARG A 75 -15.05 11.33 -4.91
CA ARG A 75 -14.32 10.06 -5.04
C ARG A 75 -13.84 9.81 -6.47
N GLU A 76 -14.67 10.08 -7.46
CA GLU A 76 -14.32 9.86 -8.87
C GLU A 76 -13.10 10.70 -9.26
N LYS A 77 -13.13 11.99 -8.93
CA LYS A 77 -12.00 12.88 -9.17
C LYS A 77 -10.74 12.47 -8.42
N TYR A 78 -10.90 11.96 -7.20
CA TYR A 78 -9.76 11.45 -6.45
C TYR A 78 -9.16 10.19 -7.10
N GLU A 79 -9.96 9.30 -7.63
CA GLU A 79 -9.50 8.11 -8.34
C GLU A 79 -8.77 8.47 -9.64
N GLU A 80 -9.24 9.46 -10.39
CA GLU A 80 -8.51 10.01 -11.56
C GLU A 80 -7.14 10.59 -11.15
N PHE A 81 -7.12 11.35 -10.06
CA PHE A 81 -5.89 11.86 -9.48
C PHE A 81 -4.96 10.71 -9.06
N PHE A 82 -5.48 9.74 -8.33
CA PHE A 82 -4.69 8.62 -7.84
C PHE A 82 -4.14 7.73 -8.96
N ASN A 83 -4.91 7.51 -10.02
CA ASN A 83 -4.44 6.80 -11.21
C ASN A 83 -3.26 7.51 -11.89
N SER A 84 -3.23 8.84 -11.82
CA SER A 84 -2.16 9.65 -12.43
C SER A 84 -0.94 9.83 -11.51
N PHE A 85 -1.14 9.94 -10.21
CA PHE A 85 -0.13 10.40 -9.25
C PHE A 85 0.04 9.50 -8.00
N GLY A 86 -0.82 8.50 -7.81
CA GLY A 86 -0.78 7.63 -6.64
C GLY A 86 0.55 6.91 -6.44
N LEU A 87 1.22 6.56 -7.54
CA LEU A 87 2.55 5.97 -7.50
C LEU A 87 3.58 6.86 -6.77
N GLN A 88 3.45 8.18 -6.89
CA GLN A 88 4.34 9.13 -6.20
C GLN A 88 4.11 9.12 -4.68
N LEU A 89 2.87 8.96 -4.23
CA LEU A 89 2.53 8.82 -2.81
C LEU A 89 3.12 7.52 -2.24
N LYS A 90 3.01 6.42 -2.98
CA LYS A 90 3.60 5.12 -2.62
C LYS A 90 5.13 5.22 -2.51
N PHE A 91 5.78 5.84 -3.47
CA PHE A 91 7.23 6.12 -3.40
C PHE A 91 7.60 7.03 -2.23
N GLY A 92 6.71 7.95 -1.82
CA GLY A 92 6.91 8.77 -0.62
C GLY A 92 7.09 7.93 0.64
N ILE A 93 6.26 6.90 0.82
CA ILE A 93 6.39 5.96 1.94
C ILE A 93 7.65 5.10 1.80
N TYR A 94 7.87 4.52 0.61
CA TYR A 94 9.02 3.67 0.35
C TYR A 94 10.36 4.40 0.57
N ASN A 95 10.55 5.55 -0.07
CA ASN A 95 11.79 6.33 0.00
C ASN A 95 12.06 6.92 1.39
N SER A 96 11.02 7.10 2.19
CA SER A 96 11.15 7.54 3.59
C SER A 96 11.35 6.39 4.58
N TYR A 97 11.47 5.14 4.10
CA TYR A 97 11.51 3.95 4.95
C TYR A 97 10.33 3.88 5.94
N GLY A 98 9.15 4.30 5.49
CA GLY A 98 7.93 4.29 6.29
C GLY A 98 7.74 5.49 7.22
N MET A 99 8.69 6.42 7.31
CA MET A 99 8.56 7.61 8.18
C MET A 99 7.38 8.51 7.81
N LEU A 100 6.94 8.50 6.55
CA LEU A 100 5.80 9.26 6.07
C LEU A 100 4.48 8.47 6.08
N LYS A 101 4.44 7.26 6.66
CA LYS A 101 3.23 6.43 6.64
C LYS A 101 2.01 7.15 7.22
N GLU A 102 2.15 7.81 8.37
CA GLU A 102 1.04 8.51 9.03
C GLU A 102 0.49 9.70 8.21
N LYS A 103 1.29 10.26 7.32
CA LYS A 103 0.86 11.35 6.44
C LYS A 103 0.20 10.86 5.15
N LEU A 104 0.57 9.68 4.66
CA LEU A 104 0.23 9.24 3.31
C LEU A 104 -0.65 7.99 3.25
N GLN A 105 -0.66 7.14 4.29
CA GLN A 105 -1.35 5.85 4.26
C GLN A 105 -2.86 5.97 4.00
N ASP A 106 -3.51 7.02 4.51
CA ASP A 106 -4.95 7.26 4.33
C ASP A 106 -5.31 7.81 2.94
N LEU A 107 -4.30 8.20 2.16
CA LEU A 107 -4.44 8.68 0.77
C LEU A 107 -4.27 7.56 -0.26
N LEU A 108 -3.85 6.37 0.15
CA LEU A 108 -3.61 5.26 -0.76
C LEU A 108 -4.90 4.51 -1.10
N LEU A 109 -5.02 4.12 -2.37
CA LEU A 109 -6.10 3.29 -2.86
C LEU A 109 -5.55 1.96 -3.36
N TYR A 110 -6.28 0.88 -3.05
CA TYR A 110 -5.99 -0.47 -3.52
C TYR A 110 -7.29 -1.12 -4.01
N TYR A 111 -7.18 -2.01 -4.99
CA TYR A 111 -8.35 -2.71 -5.50
C TYR A 111 -8.79 -3.81 -4.53
N SER A 112 -10.04 -3.76 -4.09
CA SER A 112 -10.68 -4.76 -3.24
C SER A 112 -11.30 -5.87 -4.08
N SER A 113 -10.99 -7.11 -3.75
CA SER A 113 -11.57 -8.29 -4.40
C SER A 113 -13.06 -8.45 -4.09
N LYS A 114 -13.52 -7.95 -2.94
CA LYS A 114 -14.89 -8.06 -2.46
C LYS A 114 -15.78 -6.93 -2.96
N GLU A 115 -15.27 -5.70 -2.89
CA GLU A 115 -15.98 -4.50 -3.34
C GLU A 115 -15.87 -4.27 -4.86
N GLU A 116 -14.94 -4.96 -5.53
CA GLU A 116 -14.65 -4.85 -6.97
C GLU A 116 -14.35 -3.42 -7.43
N LYS A 117 -13.76 -2.62 -6.55
CA LYS A 117 -13.38 -1.23 -6.78
C LYS A 117 -12.14 -0.86 -5.97
N LEU A 118 -11.62 0.36 -6.23
CA LEU A 118 -10.56 0.93 -5.41
C LEU A 118 -11.13 1.35 -4.06
N ILE A 119 -10.46 0.99 -2.98
CA ILE A 119 -10.79 1.35 -1.60
C ILE A 119 -9.57 1.85 -0.85
N THR A 120 -9.79 2.62 0.21
CA THR A 120 -8.75 2.98 1.17
C THR A 120 -8.49 1.85 2.17
N LEU A 121 -7.38 1.91 2.89
CA LEU A 121 -7.11 0.99 4.00
C LEU A 121 -8.12 1.15 5.13
N ALA A 122 -8.63 2.36 5.35
CA ALA A 122 -9.69 2.61 6.33
C ALA A 122 -11.00 1.89 5.96
N GLU A 123 -11.43 1.98 4.71
CA GLU A 123 -12.60 1.26 4.19
C GLU A 123 -12.42 -0.26 4.30
N TYR A 124 -11.21 -0.77 4.04
CA TYR A 124 -10.91 -2.19 4.25
C TYR A 124 -11.17 -2.61 5.70
N ILE A 125 -10.64 -1.86 6.68
CA ILE A 125 -10.82 -2.16 8.12
C ILE A 125 -12.30 -2.10 8.52
N GLU A 126 -13.07 -1.15 8.00
CA GLU A 126 -14.51 -1.01 8.28
C GLU A 126 -15.32 -2.22 7.80
N HIS A 127 -14.90 -2.86 6.71
CA HIS A 127 -15.57 -4.02 6.11
C HIS A 127 -15.00 -5.37 6.56
N MET A 128 -13.98 -5.38 7.42
CA MET A 128 -13.38 -6.61 7.92
C MET A 128 -14.39 -7.43 8.75
N PRO A 129 -14.48 -8.75 8.52
CA PRO A 129 -15.23 -9.64 9.39
C PRO A 129 -14.72 -9.59 10.84
N GLU A 130 -15.62 -9.78 11.80
CA GLU A 130 -15.25 -9.88 13.20
C GLU A 130 -14.23 -11.02 13.41
N GLY A 131 -13.19 -10.74 14.18
CA GLY A 131 -12.11 -11.69 14.44
C GLY A 131 -10.96 -11.70 13.42
N GLN A 132 -11.09 -11.05 12.27
CA GLN A 132 -9.97 -10.91 11.32
C GLN A 132 -8.85 -10.06 11.94
N LYS A 133 -7.62 -10.58 11.92
CA LYS A 133 -6.47 -9.95 12.56
C LYS A 133 -5.55 -9.21 11.58
N GLU A 134 -5.58 -9.58 10.31
CA GLU A 134 -4.61 -9.16 9.30
C GLU A 134 -5.32 -8.57 8.07
N ILE A 135 -4.63 -7.68 7.35
CA ILE A 135 -5.07 -7.16 6.06
C ILE A 135 -4.48 -8.06 4.98
N TYR A 136 -5.34 -8.76 4.25
CA TYR A 136 -4.90 -9.70 3.21
C TYR A 136 -4.63 -9.00 1.89
N PHE A 137 -3.53 -9.37 1.24
CA PHE A 137 -3.19 -8.89 -0.09
C PHE A 137 -2.58 -9.99 -0.96
N ALA A 138 -2.65 -9.77 -2.26
CA ALA A 138 -1.94 -10.56 -3.26
C ALA A 138 -1.38 -9.64 -4.34
N SER A 139 -0.20 -9.95 -4.86
CA SER A 139 0.49 -9.16 -5.88
C SER A 139 0.55 -9.90 -7.21
N GLY A 140 0.54 -9.17 -8.29
CA GLY A 140 0.66 -9.69 -9.64
C GLY A 140 0.66 -8.60 -10.69
N GLU A 141 0.93 -8.96 -11.93
CA GLU A 141 1.02 -8.00 -13.03
C GLU A 141 -0.31 -7.32 -13.36
N THR A 142 -1.42 -8.05 -13.22
CA THR A 142 -2.77 -7.54 -13.48
C THR A 142 -3.76 -8.08 -12.46
N ARG A 143 -4.89 -7.38 -12.31
CA ARG A 143 -5.98 -7.79 -11.40
C ARG A 143 -6.54 -9.15 -11.78
N GLU A 144 -6.66 -9.42 -13.07
CA GLU A 144 -7.18 -10.69 -13.61
C GLU A 144 -6.26 -11.86 -13.24
N LYS A 145 -4.93 -11.68 -13.36
CA LYS A 145 -3.96 -12.69 -12.94
C LYS A 145 -4.00 -12.95 -11.43
N ILE A 146 -4.11 -11.90 -10.63
CA ILE A 146 -4.23 -12.03 -9.16
C ILE A 146 -5.51 -12.78 -8.80
N ALA A 147 -6.64 -12.45 -9.44
CA ALA A 147 -7.94 -13.05 -9.17
C ALA A 147 -7.97 -14.58 -9.44
N THR A 148 -7.09 -15.08 -10.31
CA THR A 148 -6.99 -16.52 -10.64
C THR A 148 -6.01 -17.28 -9.76
N LEU A 149 -5.36 -16.64 -8.80
CA LEU A 149 -4.47 -17.33 -7.87
C LEU A 149 -5.29 -18.25 -6.94
N PRO A 150 -4.93 -19.54 -6.80
CA PRO A 150 -5.67 -20.47 -5.96
C PRO A 150 -5.81 -19.99 -4.51
N GLN A 151 -4.77 -19.37 -3.98
CA GLN A 151 -4.76 -18.85 -2.61
C GLN A 151 -5.75 -17.68 -2.43
N VAL A 152 -5.92 -16.84 -3.47
CA VAL A 152 -6.90 -15.76 -3.47
C VAL A 152 -8.32 -16.32 -3.48
N GLU A 153 -8.57 -17.36 -4.30
CA GLU A 153 -9.86 -18.04 -4.38
C GLU A 153 -10.30 -18.57 -3.00
N VAL A 154 -9.42 -19.27 -2.31
CA VAL A 154 -9.70 -19.83 -0.97
C VAL A 154 -10.04 -18.75 0.05
N VAL A 155 -9.28 -17.67 0.08
CA VAL A 155 -9.50 -16.57 1.03
C VAL A 155 -10.82 -15.85 0.75
N LYS A 156 -11.16 -15.63 -0.52
CA LYS A 156 -12.45 -15.06 -0.94
C LYS A 156 -13.63 -15.96 -0.58
N ASP A 157 -13.51 -17.26 -0.79
CA ASP A 157 -14.58 -18.24 -0.48
C ASP A 157 -14.88 -18.30 1.02
N LYS A 158 -13.89 -18.02 1.86
CA LYS A 158 -14.06 -17.87 3.31
C LYS A 158 -14.64 -16.50 3.73
N GLY A 159 -14.96 -15.65 2.77
CA GLY A 159 -15.63 -14.35 2.98
C GLY A 159 -14.68 -13.19 3.30
N TYR A 160 -13.37 -13.39 3.21
CA TYR A 160 -12.39 -12.34 3.41
C TYR A 160 -12.16 -11.52 2.13
N ASP A 161 -11.84 -10.25 2.30
CA ASP A 161 -11.41 -9.38 1.22
C ASP A 161 -9.89 -9.50 1.02
N VAL A 162 -9.45 -9.41 -0.24
CA VAL A 162 -8.05 -9.41 -0.63
C VAL A 162 -7.76 -8.14 -1.44
N LEU A 163 -6.77 -7.37 -1.02
CA LEU A 163 -6.28 -6.22 -1.79
C LEU A 163 -5.37 -6.70 -2.92
N TYR A 164 -5.64 -6.25 -4.14
CA TYR A 164 -4.81 -6.57 -5.31
C TYR A 164 -3.76 -5.49 -5.52
N LEU A 165 -2.50 -5.91 -5.48
CA LEU A 165 -1.33 -5.06 -5.64
C LEU A 165 -0.76 -5.26 -7.05
N THR A 166 -0.83 -4.22 -7.88
CA THR A 166 -0.37 -4.27 -9.29
C THR A 166 0.85 -3.40 -9.57
N ASP A 167 1.19 -2.50 -8.67
CA ASP A 167 2.40 -1.70 -8.79
C ASP A 167 3.61 -2.40 -8.13
N ASN A 168 4.76 -2.37 -8.79
CA ASN A 168 5.98 -3.02 -8.28
C ASN A 168 6.43 -2.51 -6.89
N VAL A 169 6.02 -1.30 -6.50
CA VAL A 169 6.35 -0.71 -5.20
C VAL A 169 5.40 -1.11 -4.09
N ASP A 170 4.25 -1.71 -4.40
CA ASP A 170 3.19 -1.95 -3.42
C ASP A 170 3.63 -2.84 -2.26
N GLU A 171 4.25 -3.97 -2.55
CA GLU A 171 4.74 -4.87 -1.50
C GLU A 171 5.80 -4.20 -0.62
N PHE A 172 6.72 -3.45 -1.22
CA PHE A 172 7.71 -2.69 -0.47
C PHE A 172 7.06 -1.61 0.38
N CYS A 173 6.02 -0.96 -0.14
CA CYS A 173 5.24 0.02 0.60
C CYS A 173 4.60 -0.62 1.84
N PHE A 174 3.98 -1.80 1.70
CA PHE A 174 3.41 -2.55 2.82
C PHE A 174 4.47 -3.02 3.82
N GLN A 175 5.63 -3.46 3.35
CA GLN A 175 6.76 -3.81 4.23
C GLN A 175 7.25 -2.61 5.04
N MET A 176 7.31 -1.41 4.43
CA MET A 176 7.70 -0.19 5.13
C MET A 176 6.64 0.28 6.12
N MET A 177 5.36 0.17 5.78
CA MET A 177 4.25 0.51 6.69
C MET A 177 4.08 -0.49 7.82
N ARG A 178 4.34 -1.79 7.56
CA ARG A 178 4.19 -2.95 8.46
C ARG A 178 2.74 -3.28 8.83
N ASP A 179 1.99 -2.31 9.24
CA ASP A 179 0.61 -2.41 9.69
C ASP A 179 -0.19 -1.15 9.32
N TYR A 180 -1.50 -1.27 9.39
CA TYR A 180 -2.42 -0.14 9.39
C TYR A 180 -3.43 -0.31 10.54
N LYS A 181 -3.50 0.66 11.46
CA LYS A 181 -4.32 0.59 12.68
C LYS A 181 -4.16 -0.73 13.45
N GLU A 182 -2.92 -1.08 13.73
CA GLU A 182 -2.53 -2.32 14.44
C GLU A 182 -2.90 -3.63 13.71
N LYS A 183 -3.31 -3.56 12.44
CA LYS A 183 -3.55 -4.72 11.59
C LYS A 183 -2.37 -4.90 10.63
N PRO A 184 -1.57 -5.96 10.79
CA PRO A 184 -0.45 -6.23 9.89
C PRO A 184 -0.93 -6.63 8.50
N PHE A 185 -0.10 -6.34 7.49
CA PHE A 185 -0.32 -6.80 6.13
C PHE A 185 0.16 -8.25 5.97
N LYS A 186 -0.68 -9.09 5.36
CA LYS A 186 -0.39 -10.50 5.11
C LYS A 186 -0.61 -10.88 3.66
N SER A 187 0.47 -11.36 3.02
CA SER A 187 0.36 -11.93 1.68
C SER A 187 -0.37 -13.28 1.73
N VAL A 188 -1.41 -13.43 0.92
CA VAL A 188 -2.13 -14.71 0.80
C VAL A 188 -1.33 -15.76 0.03
N ALA A 189 -0.30 -15.33 -0.71
CA ALA A 189 0.60 -16.23 -1.44
C ALA A 189 1.73 -16.80 -0.55
N GLN A 190 1.97 -16.23 0.63
CA GLN A 190 3.09 -16.57 1.48
C GLN A 190 2.65 -17.04 2.87
N GLY A 191 3.19 -18.19 3.26
CA GLY A 191 2.96 -18.75 4.60
C GLY A 191 1.55 -19.31 4.82
N ASP A 192 1.31 -19.80 6.00
CA ASP A 192 0.00 -20.28 6.41
C ASP A 192 -0.87 -19.10 6.87
N LEU A 193 -2.13 -19.12 6.44
CA LEU A 193 -3.14 -18.16 6.84
C LEU A 193 -3.95 -18.78 7.98
N ASP A 194 -4.11 -18.07 9.09
CA ASP A 194 -4.94 -18.53 10.22
C ASP A 194 -6.43 -18.22 9.96
N ILE A 195 -6.93 -18.75 8.82
CA ILE A 195 -8.32 -18.58 8.38
C ILE A 195 -9.15 -19.84 8.48
N ASP A 196 -8.52 -20.97 8.84
CA ASP A 196 -9.19 -22.25 9.00
C ASP A 196 -9.87 -22.33 10.37
N SER A 197 -11.07 -22.88 10.41
CA SER A 197 -11.76 -23.20 11.65
C SER A 197 -11.01 -24.29 12.42
N GLU A 198 -11.27 -24.40 13.72
CA GLU A 198 -10.69 -25.46 14.54
C GLU A 198 -11.06 -26.88 14.07
N GLU A 199 -12.24 -27.01 13.44
CA GLU A 199 -12.69 -28.26 12.85
C GLU A 199 -11.91 -28.58 11.58
N GLU A 200 -11.74 -27.59 10.68
CA GLU A 200 -10.94 -27.74 9.45
C GLU A 200 -9.46 -28.05 9.76
N LYS A 201 -8.89 -27.42 10.79
CA LYS A 201 -7.51 -27.70 11.24
C LYS A 201 -7.36 -29.14 11.70
N LYS A 202 -8.29 -29.64 12.51
CA LYS A 202 -8.28 -31.04 12.99
C LYS A 202 -8.46 -32.04 11.85
N GLU A 203 -9.33 -31.73 10.89
CA GLU A 203 -9.54 -32.58 9.73
C GLU A 203 -8.30 -32.61 8.84
N LEU A 204 -7.64 -31.47 8.66
CA LEU A 204 -6.38 -31.36 7.91
C LEU A 204 -5.25 -32.16 8.59
N GLU A 205 -5.09 -32.04 9.89
CA GLU A 205 -4.12 -32.81 10.68
C GLU A 205 -4.36 -34.32 10.52
N LYS A 206 -5.61 -34.75 10.66
CA LYS A 206 -6.00 -36.15 10.49
C LYS A 206 -5.70 -36.64 9.07
N THR A 207 -6.04 -35.85 8.05
CA THR A 207 -5.76 -36.20 6.67
C THR A 207 -4.27 -36.29 6.37
N ASN A 208 -3.45 -35.39 6.92
CA ASN A 208 -1.99 -35.48 6.83
C ASN A 208 -1.42 -36.73 7.50
N GLU A 209 -1.97 -37.13 8.65
CA GLU A 209 -1.55 -38.30 9.38
C GLU A 209 -1.93 -39.60 8.65
N GLU A 210 -3.16 -39.69 8.13
CA GLU A 210 -3.65 -40.81 7.34
C GLU A 210 -2.88 -40.99 6.01
N ASN A 211 -2.37 -39.93 5.41
CA ASN A 211 -1.64 -39.95 4.13
C ASN A 211 -0.12 -39.83 4.31
N LYS A 212 0.41 -39.96 5.52
CA LYS A 212 1.82 -39.72 5.83
C LYS A 212 2.79 -40.52 4.94
N ASP A 213 2.49 -41.80 4.69
CA ASP A 213 3.33 -42.67 3.86
C ASP A 213 3.37 -42.18 2.41
N LEU A 214 2.23 -41.75 1.87
CA LEU A 214 2.13 -41.20 0.52
C LEU A 214 2.90 -39.87 0.42
N LEU A 215 2.70 -38.98 1.38
CA LEU A 215 3.38 -37.67 1.39
C LEU A 215 4.90 -37.85 1.51
N THR A 216 5.36 -38.82 2.31
CA THR A 216 6.77 -39.16 2.41
C THR A 216 7.32 -39.71 1.09
N ALA A 217 6.60 -40.58 0.41
CA ALA A 217 7.02 -41.14 -0.87
C ALA A 217 7.11 -40.04 -1.96
N ILE A 218 6.18 -39.09 -1.96
CA ILE A 218 6.21 -37.93 -2.87
C ILE A 218 7.43 -37.05 -2.56
N LYS A 219 7.69 -36.75 -1.28
CA LYS A 219 8.84 -35.98 -0.86
C LYS A 219 10.14 -36.61 -1.30
N ASP A 220 10.30 -37.94 -1.07
CA ASP A 220 11.48 -38.69 -1.45
C ASP A 220 11.71 -38.68 -2.97
N SER A 221 10.63 -38.76 -3.74
CA SER A 221 10.68 -38.66 -5.20
C SER A 221 11.11 -37.29 -5.71
N LEU A 222 10.77 -36.23 -5.00
CA LEU A 222 11.14 -34.85 -5.34
C LEU A 222 12.53 -34.48 -4.82
N GLY A 223 13.05 -35.20 -3.83
CA GLY A 223 14.39 -35.00 -3.24
C GLY A 223 14.58 -33.60 -2.69
N ASP A 224 15.74 -33.01 -2.94
CA ASP A 224 16.13 -31.67 -2.43
C ASP A 224 15.38 -30.50 -3.08
N LYS A 225 14.44 -30.77 -4.00
CA LYS A 225 13.66 -29.72 -4.67
C LYS A 225 12.58 -29.14 -3.77
N VAL A 226 12.18 -29.84 -2.72
CA VAL A 226 11.14 -29.41 -1.78
C VAL A 226 11.60 -29.69 -0.35
N VAL A 227 11.25 -28.80 0.57
CA VAL A 227 11.55 -28.96 2.00
C VAL A 227 10.60 -29.96 2.64
N ASP A 228 9.31 -29.88 2.28
CA ASP A 228 8.27 -30.74 2.81
C ASP A 228 7.11 -30.90 1.83
N VAL A 229 6.29 -31.96 2.03
CA VAL A 229 5.05 -32.23 1.29
C VAL A 229 3.94 -32.47 2.29
N LYS A 230 2.86 -31.69 2.19
CA LYS A 230 1.71 -31.79 3.10
C LYS A 230 0.40 -31.55 2.35
N VAL A 231 -0.69 -32.09 2.87
CA VAL A 231 -2.03 -31.69 2.45
C VAL A 231 -2.28 -30.28 2.96
N SER A 232 -2.85 -29.42 2.12
CA SER A 232 -3.06 -28.01 2.46
C SER A 232 -4.50 -27.59 2.17
N SER A 233 -5.09 -26.81 3.07
CA SER A 233 -6.36 -26.12 2.91
C SER A 233 -6.28 -24.94 1.90
N ARG A 234 -5.07 -24.59 1.45
CA ARG A 234 -4.80 -23.45 0.57
C ARG A 234 -5.24 -23.66 -0.88
N LEU A 235 -5.69 -24.86 -1.23
CA LEU A 235 -6.09 -25.23 -2.59
C LEU A 235 -7.53 -25.68 -2.62
N LYS A 236 -8.30 -25.20 -3.60
CA LYS A 236 -9.68 -25.63 -3.84
C LYS A 236 -9.83 -26.40 -5.15
N SER A 237 -9.43 -25.79 -6.23
CA SER A 237 -9.59 -26.34 -7.58
C SER A 237 -8.28 -26.88 -8.18
N HIS A 238 -7.15 -26.58 -7.57
CA HIS A 238 -5.82 -26.99 -8.06
C HIS A 238 -5.28 -28.17 -7.26
N PRO A 239 -4.67 -29.16 -7.92
CA PRO A 239 -4.19 -30.37 -7.21
C PRO A 239 -2.94 -30.13 -6.37
N VAL A 240 -2.14 -29.11 -6.72
CA VAL A 240 -0.82 -28.85 -6.09
C VAL A 240 -0.44 -27.37 -6.21
N CYS A 241 0.27 -26.85 -5.23
CA CYS A 241 0.99 -25.56 -5.32
C CYS A 241 2.39 -25.67 -4.67
N LEU A 242 3.31 -24.82 -5.09
CA LEU A 242 4.64 -24.67 -4.52
C LEU A 242 4.71 -23.41 -3.66
#